data_127e80043cbd7f380928b0e9f266f7af
#
_entry.id   127e80043cbd7f380928b0e9f266f7af
#
_cell.length_a   1.000
_cell.length_b   1.000
_cell.length_c   1.000
_cell.angle_alpha   90.00
_cell.angle_beta   90.00
_cell.angle_gamma   90.00
#
_symmetry.space_group_name_H-M   'P 1'
#
loop_
_entity.id
_entity.type
_entity.pdbx_description
1 polymer ?
#
loop_
_entity_poly.entity_id
_entity_poly.type
_entity_poly.pdbx_seq_one_letter_code
_entity_poly.pdbx_strand_id
1 'polypeptide(L)'
;MSAAGIRNVAIIAHVDHGKTTLVDNLLKQAGAFRANQQVAERALDRNDLERERGITILAKSTAVDWKGVKINIVDTPGHADFGGEVERILSMVDGAIVLCDAAEGPLPQTKFVLTKALARGLRPIVVINKVDRQDARPHEVHDEVFDLFAALGATEEQLDFPTLFASGRQGWADASLEGPRRDLSALFDLILAHVPAPEVDLTAPFAMSASILESDTFLGRILTGRIAQGIARVNMPVRVLRQDGSVAESGRLTKLMTYSGLERVPVEEARAGDIIAIAGLAEATIPDTIAAPEVSLPLPAPPVDPPTLAMTFRINDGPLGGREGRKVTSRQIRERLFKEVEGNVAIRVRDSEESDAFEVAGRGELQLGVLIETMRREGFELTIGRPRVLTRNNPETGEREEPYEEVLVDVDEVHAGIVVEKMSLRRGQMQDMRPSGAGKVRLTFHIPSRGLIGYHGEFLTDTRGTGMMNRLFLGYRPWAGPIEGRRNGSLISNADGEAVQYALFYLQERGTLFVSPGEKVYVGMIIGENSRGEDLEVNPIREKKLTNIRAAGKDDALLLTPPRKMSLEQAIAYIEDDELVEVTPSAVRLRKRHLDPHERKKHARRSESEAA
;
A
#
# COMPACT_ATOMS: atom_id res chain seq x y z
N MET A 1 -37.48 -1.66 2.70
CA MET A 1 -37.61 -2.37 4.00
C MET A 1 -36.23 -2.46 4.62
N SER A 2 -36.11 -2.35 5.95
CA SER A 2 -34.83 -2.46 6.63
C SER A 2 -34.44 -3.93 6.78
N ALA A 3 -33.17 -4.29 6.52
CA ALA A 3 -32.61 -5.62 6.82
C ALA A 3 -32.22 -5.66 8.30
N ALA A 4 -33.21 -5.65 9.19
CA ALA A 4 -33.01 -5.47 10.65
C ALA A 4 -32.01 -6.47 11.30
N GLY A 5 -31.82 -7.65 10.68
CA GLY A 5 -30.91 -8.69 11.17
C GLY A 5 -29.45 -8.56 10.72
N ILE A 6 -29.06 -7.45 10.07
CA ILE A 6 -27.69 -7.26 9.54
C ILE A 6 -27.15 -5.90 9.98
N ARG A 7 -25.85 -5.83 10.28
CA ARG A 7 -25.06 -4.61 10.43
C ARG A 7 -23.76 -4.75 9.64
N ASN A 8 -23.39 -3.72 8.88
CA ASN A 8 -22.16 -3.70 8.11
C ASN A 8 -21.26 -2.57 8.63
N VAL A 9 -20.08 -2.90 9.12
CA VAL A 9 -19.15 -1.93 9.70
C VAL A 9 -17.76 -2.08 9.10
N ALA A 10 -17.09 -0.97 8.84
CA ALA A 10 -15.66 -0.94 8.53
C ALA A 10 -14.87 -0.63 9.79
N ILE A 11 -13.65 -1.16 9.89
CA ILE A 11 -12.71 -0.76 10.94
C ILE A 11 -11.63 0.10 10.32
N ILE A 12 -11.57 1.35 10.77
CA ILE A 12 -10.61 2.38 10.36
C ILE A 12 -9.61 2.57 11.48
N ALA A 13 -8.34 2.34 11.21
CA ALA A 13 -7.27 2.50 12.19
C ALA A 13 -5.97 2.89 11.52
N HIS A 14 -5.12 3.61 12.23
CA HIS A 14 -3.71 3.73 11.83
C HIS A 14 -2.96 2.42 12.06
N VAL A 15 -1.82 2.26 11.38
CA VAL A 15 -0.88 1.17 11.64
C VAL A 15 -0.51 1.19 13.13
N ASP A 16 -0.41 0.02 13.73
CA ASP A 16 -0.09 -0.18 15.15
C ASP A 16 -1.10 0.36 16.19
N HIS A 17 -2.23 0.97 15.81
CA HIS A 17 -3.31 1.33 16.78
C HIS A 17 -4.04 0.13 17.38
N GLY A 18 -3.69 -1.11 16.95
CA GLY A 18 -4.20 -2.35 17.52
C GLY A 18 -5.44 -2.90 16.82
N LYS A 19 -5.68 -2.55 15.55
CA LYS A 19 -6.80 -3.02 14.73
C LYS A 19 -6.90 -4.55 14.70
N THR A 20 -5.84 -5.22 14.28
CA THR A 20 -5.81 -6.70 14.17
C THR A 20 -6.07 -7.36 15.52
N THR A 21 -5.46 -6.85 16.60
CA THR A 21 -5.64 -7.36 17.97
C THR A 21 -7.07 -7.21 18.45
N LEU A 22 -7.72 -6.06 18.18
CA LEU A 22 -9.12 -5.84 18.54
C LEU A 22 -10.03 -6.80 17.78
N VAL A 23 -9.85 -6.94 16.46
CA VAL A 23 -10.68 -7.83 15.64
C VAL A 23 -10.50 -9.29 16.03
N ASP A 24 -9.27 -9.73 16.29
CA ASP A 24 -9.01 -11.10 16.78
C ASP A 24 -9.77 -11.38 18.08
N ASN A 25 -9.81 -10.44 19.02
CA ASN A 25 -10.57 -10.58 20.26
C ASN A 25 -12.08 -10.48 20.06
N LEU A 26 -12.56 -9.63 19.14
CA LEU A 26 -13.98 -9.62 18.75
C LEU A 26 -14.40 -10.99 18.21
N LEU A 27 -13.63 -11.58 17.30
CA LEU A 27 -13.92 -12.90 16.74
C LEU A 27 -13.89 -14.00 17.79
N LYS A 28 -12.94 -13.96 18.73
CA LYS A 28 -12.86 -14.94 19.84
C LYS A 28 -14.08 -14.85 20.75
N GLN A 29 -14.47 -13.66 21.17
CA GLN A 29 -15.58 -13.46 22.10
C GLN A 29 -16.96 -13.70 21.47
N ALA A 30 -17.11 -13.47 20.17
CA ALA A 30 -18.30 -13.83 19.42
C ALA A 30 -18.41 -15.34 19.12
N GLY A 31 -17.45 -16.16 19.59
CA GLY A 31 -17.50 -17.61 19.39
C GLY A 31 -17.19 -18.07 17.96
N ALA A 32 -16.54 -17.22 17.15
CA ALA A 32 -16.19 -17.53 15.76
C ALA A 32 -15.11 -18.63 15.63
N PHE A 33 -14.44 -18.98 16.72
CA PHE A 33 -13.41 -20.03 16.78
C PHE A 33 -13.87 -21.21 17.61
N ARG A 34 -13.50 -22.43 17.21
CA ARG A 34 -13.74 -23.64 18.02
C ARG A 34 -12.90 -23.59 19.28
N ALA A 35 -13.41 -24.09 20.39
CA ALA A 35 -12.80 -24.04 21.73
C ALA A 35 -11.34 -24.57 21.81
N ASN A 36 -10.91 -25.43 20.87
CA ASN A 36 -9.58 -26.03 20.79
C ASN A 36 -8.75 -25.54 19.59
N GLN A 37 -9.20 -24.53 18.87
CA GLN A 37 -8.48 -24.00 17.71
C GLN A 37 -7.39 -23.03 18.19
N GLN A 38 -6.12 -23.41 18.07
CA GLN A 38 -5.00 -22.48 18.23
C GLN A 38 -5.03 -21.50 17.06
N VAL A 39 -5.51 -20.31 17.32
CA VAL A 39 -5.49 -19.22 16.32
C VAL A 39 -4.14 -18.55 16.43
N ALA A 40 -3.40 -18.50 15.33
CA ALA A 40 -2.17 -17.71 15.26
C ALA A 40 -2.52 -16.24 15.56
N GLU A 41 -1.65 -15.54 16.29
CA GLU A 41 -1.75 -14.10 16.42
C GLU A 41 -1.80 -13.46 15.03
N ARG A 42 -2.67 -12.45 14.82
CA ARG A 42 -2.95 -11.82 13.54
C ARG A 42 -3.64 -12.75 12.53
N ALA A 43 -4.73 -13.40 12.95
CA ALA A 43 -5.50 -14.31 12.11
C ALA A 43 -6.04 -13.67 10.81
N LEU A 44 -6.22 -12.36 10.78
CA LEU A 44 -6.60 -11.60 9.60
C LEU A 44 -5.45 -11.40 8.62
N ASP A 45 -4.20 -11.27 9.08
CA ASP A 45 -3.04 -11.02 8.22
C ASP A 45 -2.54 -12.34 7.60
N ARG A 46 -3.25 -12.85 6.60
CA ARG A 46 -2.91 -14.12 5.92
C ARG A 46 -1.78 -13.97 4.90
N ASN A 47 -1.50 -12.76 4.43
CA ASN A 47 -0.44 -12.48 3.48
C ASN A 47 0.89 -12.27 4.21
N ASP A 48 1.94 -12.96 3.78
CA ASP A 48 3.27 -12.83 4.37
C ASP A 48 3.80 -11.39 4.29
N LEU A 49 3.50 -10.67 3.20
CA LEU A 49 3.87 -9.26 3.03
C LEU A 49 3.17 -8.34 4.05
N GLU A 50 1.90 -8.60 4.38
CA GLU A 50 1.19 -7.84 5.43
C GLU A 50 1.85 -8.06 6.79
N ARG A 51 2.21 -9.31 7.11
CA ARG A 51 2.89 -9.66 8.37
C ARG A 51 4.29 -9.04 8.48
N GLU A 52 5.06 -9.09 7.39
CA GLU A 52 6.41 -8.54 7.34
C GLU A 52 6.42 -7.01 7.45
N ARG A 53 5.44 -6.35 6.82
CA ARG A 53 5.35 -4.89 6.78
C ARG A 53 4.51 -4.29 7.92
N GLY A 54 3.75 -5.12 8.62
CA GLY A 54 2.86 -4.69 9.70
C GLY A 54 1.65 -3.87 9.23
N ILE A 55 1.30 -3.90 7.94
CA ILE A 55 0.20 -3.13 7.35
C ILE A 55 -0.83 -4.03 6.69
N THR A 56 -2.11 -3.63 6.72
CA THR A 56 -3.15 -4.26 5.91
C THR A 56 -3.02 -3.77 4.47
N ILE A 57 -2.84 -4.68 3.52
CA ILE A 57 -2.72 -4.41 2.08
C ILE A 57 -4.06 -4.69 1.40
N LEU A 58 -4.66 -5.84 1.69
CA LEU A 58 -5.92 -6.28 1.10
C LEU A 58 -7.05 -6.23 2.12
N ALA A 59 -8.18 -5.74 1.67
CA ALA A 59 -9.41 -5.78 2.46
C ALA A 59 -9.86 -7.21 2.74
N LYS A 60 -10.39 -7.43 3.92
CA LYS A 60 -10.94 -8.72 4.34
C LYS A 60 -12.29 -8.53 4.99
N SER A 61 -13.22 -9.40 4.61
CA SER A 61 -14.54 -9.44 5.22
C SER A 61 -14.61 -10.60 6.21
N THR A 62 -15.20 -10.33 7.35
CA THR A 62 -15.52 -11.32 8.37
C THR A 62 -16.92 -11.06 8.89
N ALA A 63 -17.55 -12.02 9.53
CA ALA A 63 -18.85 -11.83 10.14
C ALA A 63 -18.97 -12.57 11.45
N VAL A 64 -19.71 -11.97 12.38
CA VAL A 64 -20.03 -12.55 13.68
C VAL A 64 -21.55 -12.46 13.92
N ASP A 65 -22.09 -13.36 14.71
CA ASP A 65 -23.45 -13.26 15.20
C ASP A 65 -23.46 -12.71 16.64
N TRP A 66 -24.26 -11.69 16.87
CA TRP A 66 -24.43 -11.11 18.19
C TRP A 66 -25.90 -10.87 18.46
N LYS A 67 -26.45 -11.59 19.46
CA LYS A 67 -27.87 -11.50 19.84
C LYS A 67 -28.83 -11.75 18.66
N GLY A 68 -28.45 -12.64 17.72
CA GLY A 68 -29.25 -12.96 16.54
C GLY A 68 -29.18 -11.94 15.41
N VAL A 69 -28.26 -10.98 15.48
CA VAL A 69 -27.95 -10.03 14.41
C VAL A 69 -26.58 -10.35 13.84
N LYS A 70 -26.50 -10.51 12.53
CA LYS A 70 -25.23 -10.70 11.82
C LYS A 70 -24.51 -9.37 11.68
N ILE A 71 -23.29 -9.29 12.19
CA ILE A 71 -22.42 -8.13 12.06
C ILE A 71 -21.31 -8.49 11.06
N ASN A 72 -21.36 -7.91 9.88
CA ASN A 72 -20.27 -7.98 8.92
C ASN A 72 -19.24 -6.92 9.28
N ILE A 73 -17.98 -7.33 9.44
CA ILE A 73 -16.85 -6.47 9.76
C ILE A 73 -15.91 -6.51 8.58
N VAL A 74 -15.64 -5.34 8.00
CA VAL A 74 -14.72 -5.21 6.87
C VAL A 74 -13.47 -4.50 7.33
N ASP A 75 -12.34 -5.19 7.21
CA ASP A 75 -11.02 -4.63 7.51
C ASP A 75 -10.56 -3.73 6.37
N THR A 76 -10.16 -2.48 6.68
CA THR A 76 -9.73 -1.52 5.67
C THR A 76 -8.22 -1.34 5.68
N PRO A 77 -7.57 -1.26 4.50
CA PRO A 77 -6.21 -0.77 4.41
C PRO A 77 -6.09 0.63 5.02
N GLY A 78 -5.02 0.87 5.79
CA GLY A 78 -4.79 2.18 6.43
C GLY A 78 -4.01 3.15 5.56
N HIS A 79 -3.23 2.67 4.58
CA HIS A 79 -2.32 3.48 3.79
C HIS A 79 -3.00 4.13 2.58
N ALA A 80 -2.70 5.41 2.32
CA ALA A 80 -3.31 6.18 1.22
C ALA A 80 -3.06 5.59 -0.18
N ASP A 81 -1.94 4.88 -0.37
CA ASP A 81 -1.63 4.18 -1.64
C ASP A 81 -2.69 3.13 -2.02
N PHE A 82 -3.42 2.59 -1.03
CA PHE A 82 -4.52 1.63 -1.24
C PHE A 82 -5.91 2.30 -1.21
N GLY A 83 -5.97 3.60 -1.48
CA GLY A 83 -7.22 4.36 -1.41
C GLY A 83 -8.34 3.86 -2.31
N GLY A 84 -8.02 3.23 -3.45
CA GLY A 84 -9.02 2.60 -4.33
C GLY A 84 -9.75 1.42 -3.67
N GLU A 85 -9.04 0.62 -2.88
CA GLU A 85 -9.63 -0.45 -2.07
C GLU A 85 -10.50 0.13 -0.96
N VAL A 86 -10.01 1.16 -0.27
CA VAL A 86 -10.76 1.84 0.80
C VAL A 86 -12.10 2.37 0.29
N GLU A 87 -12.11 3.08 -0.83
CA GLU A 87 -13.33 3.66 -1.41
C GLU A 87 -14.39 2.60 -1.74
N ARG A 88 -13.96 1.44 -2.25
CA ARG A 88 -14.86 0.32 -2.55
C ARG A 88 -15.40 -0.35 -1.29
N ILE A 89 -14.56 -0.54 -0.29
CA ILE A 89 -14.96 -1.16 0.98
C ILE A 89 -15.99 -0.29 1.69
N LEU A 90 -15.74 1.01 1.76
CA LEU A 90 -16.66 1.95 2.39
C LEU A 90 -18.04 1.99 1.70
N SER A 91 -18.15 1.52 0.44
CA SER A 91 -19.44 1.37 -0.23
C SER A 91 -20.26 0.17 0.23
N MET A 92 -19.63 -0.79 0.92
CA MET A 92 -20.30 -2.01 1.41
C MET A 92 -20.86 -1.87 2.83
N VAL A 93 -20.51 -0.80 3.55
CA VAL A 93 -20.79 -0.65 4.98
C VAL A 93 -21.72 0.52 5.28
N ASP A 94 -22.33 0.51 6.46
CA ASP A 94 -23.29 1.52 6.94
C ASP A 94 -22.75 2.30 8.14
N GLY A 95 -21.68 1.81 8.78
CA GLY A 95 -21.00 2.47 9.89
C GLY A 95 -19.49 2.24 9.85
N ALA A 96 -18.76 3.01 10.64
CA ALA A 96 -17.32 2.93 10.74
C ALA A 96 -16.85 2.95 12.21
N ILE A 97 -16.04 1.98 12.60
CA ILE A 97 -15.35 1.96 13.88
C ILE A 97 -13.99 2.67 13.68
N VAL A 98 -13.84 3.83 14.30
CA VAL A 98 -12.60 4.63 14.24
C VAL A 98 -11.76 4.31 15.46
N LEU A 99 -10.68 3.57 15.28
CA LEU A 99 -9.79 3.12 16.33
C LEU A 99 -8.60 4.07 16.47
N CYS A 100 -8.46 4.70 17.63
CA CYS A 100 -7.35 5.60 17.96
C CYS A 100 -6.54 5.05 19.13
N ASP A 101 -5.22 5.17 19.09
CA ASP A 101 -4.35 4.91 20.23
C ASP A 101 -4.50 6.02 21.28
N ALA A 102 -4.65 5.63 22.54
CA ALA A 102 -4.86 6.57 23.66
C ALA A 102 -3.65 7.49 23.96
N ALA A 103 -2.45 7.14 23.46
CA ALA A 103 -1.26 7.96 23.64
C ALA A 103 -0.95 8.82 22.40
N GLU A 104 -1.12 8.24 21.20
CA GLU A 104 -0.74 8.89 19.94
C GLU A 104 -1.83 9.80 19.36
N GLY A 105 -3.10 9.47 19.60
CA GLY A 105 -4.24 10.20 19.06
C GLY A 105 -4.51 9.91 17.57
N PRO A 106 -5.36 10.72 16.92
CA PRO A 106 -5.69 10.51 15.50
C PRO A 106 -4.52 10.90 14.60
N LEU A 107 -4.02 9.93 13.83
CA LEU A 107 -2.91 10.11 12.90
C LEU A 107 -3.39 10.33 11.46
N PRO A 108 -2.57 10.92 10.58
CA PRO A 108 -2.98 11.36 9.24
C PRO A 108 -3.54 10.29 8.29
N GLN A 109 -3.10 9.03 8.42
CA GLN A 109 -3.68 7.94 7.61
C GLN A 109 -5.16 7.71 7.95
N THR A 110 -5.51 7.85 9.22
CA THR A 110 -6.91 7.82 9.67
C THR A 110 -7.71 8.97 9.04
N LYS A 111 -7.10 10.16 8.88
CA LYS A 111 -7.72 11.33 8.24
C LYS A 111 -8.21 11.01 6.83
N PHE A 112 -7.40 10.35 5.99
CA PHE A 112 -7.78 10.01 4.61
C PHE A 112 -9.02 9.10 4.57
N VAL A 113 -8.96 7.96 5.28
CA VAL A 113 -10.05 6.98 5.30
C VAL A 113 -11.31 7.59 5.93
N LEU A 114 -11.13 8.38 6.99
CA LEU A 114 -12.22 9.06 7.68
C LEU A 114 -12.90 10.11 6.79
N THR A 115 -12.14 10.94 6.05
CA THR A 115 -12.71 11.89 5.07
C THR A 115 -13.63 11.18 4.10
N LYS A 116 -13.20 10.04 3.53
CA LYS A 116 -14.01 9.26 2.60
C LYS A 116 -15.24 8.62 3.27
N ALA A 117 -15.10 8.17 4.52
CA ALA A 117 -16.19 7.59 5.31
C ALA A 117 -17.26 8.64 5.65
N LEU A 118 -16.85 9.81 6.13
CA LEU A 118 -17.75 10.92 6.48
C LEU A 118 -18.48 11.47 5.24
N ALA A 119 -17.78 11.64 4.11
CA ALA A 119 -18.37 12.08 2.86
C ALA A 119 -19.45 11.12 2.32
N ARG A 120 -19.41 9.83 2.72
CA ARG A 120 -20.42 8.83 2.41
C ARG A 120 -21.60 8.79 3.39
N GLY A 121 -21.58 9.60 4.43
CA GLY A 121 -22.61 9.62 5.45
C GLY A 121 -22.53 8.42 6.42
N LEU A 122 -21.41 7.72 6.51
CA LEU A 122 -21.25 6.61 7.45
C LEU A 122 -21.35 7.13 8.89
N ARG A 123 -21.99 6.32 9.76
CA ARG A 123 -22.07 6.64 11.18
C ARG A 123 -20.82 6.15 11.93
N PRO A 124 -20.03 7.06 12.53
CA PRO A 124 -18.82 6.71 13.23
C PRO A 124 -19.09 6.23 14.66
N ILE A 125 -18.31 5.26 15.11
CA ILE A 125 -18.11 4.88 16.52
C ILE A 125 -16.63 5.06 16.80
N VAL A 126 -16.28 5.84 17.82
CA VAL A 126 -14.88 6.04 18.21
C VAL A 126 -14.49 5.05 19.30
N VAL A 127 -13.36 4.38 19.11
CA VAL A 127 -12.78 3.47 20.11
C VAL A 127 -11.38 3.94 20.43
N ILE A 128 -11.19 4.48 21.64
CA ILE A 128 -9.90 4.90 22.16
C ILE A 128 -9.24 3.68 22.80
N ASN A 129 -8.28 3.10 22.08
CA ASN A 129 -7.61 1.84 22.41
C ASN A 129 -6.31 2.05 23.17
N LYS A 130 -5.82 0.99 23.80
CA LYS A 130 -4.57 0.95 24.57
C LYS A 130 -4.59 1.92 25.78
N VAL A 131 -5.76 2.10 26.40
CA VAL A 131 -5.88 2.92 27.62
C VAL A 131 -5.14 2.35 28.83
N ASP A 132 -4.61 1.13 28.70
CA ASP A 132 -3.73 0.46 29.66
C ASP A 132 -2.26 0.92 29.61
N ARG A 133 -1.88 1.77 28.63
CA ARG A 133 -0.53 2.35 28.55
C ARG A 133 -0.31 3.39 29.65
N GLN A 134 0.93 3.53 30.10
CA GLN A 134 1.30 4.52 31.12
C GLN A 134 1.25 5.97 30.61
N ASP A 135 1.45 6.16 29.33
CA ASP A 135 1.44 7.43 28.61
C ASP A 135 0.08 7.74 27.97
N ALA A 136 -0.98 6.98 28.30
CA ALA A 136 -2.32 7.18 27.78
C ALA A 136 -2.94 8.50 28.25
N ARG A 137 -3.55 9.25 27.32
CA ARG A 137 -4.27 10.51 27.55
C ARG A 137 -5.66 10.49 26.87
N PRO A 138 -6.52 9.55 27.26
CA PRO A 138 -7.73 9.19 26.50
C PRO A 138 -8.72 10.34 26.33
N HIS A 139 -8.85 11.26 27.30
CA HIS A 139 -9.74 12.42 27.18
C HIS A 139 -9.23 13.44 26.18
N GLU A 140 -7.93 13.73 26.17
CA GLU A 140 -7.32 14.63 25.19
C GLU A 140 -7.44 14.05 23.76
N VAL A 141 -7.24 12.73 23.63
CA VAL A 141 -7.41 12.04 22.34
C VAL A 141 -8.86 12.09 21.85
N HIS A 142 -9.84 12.00 22.75
CA HIS A 142 -11.24 12.19 22.40
C HIS A 142 -11.49 13.58 21.81
N ASP A 143 -10.98 14.63 22.46
CA ASP A 143 -11.12 16.00 21.97
C ASP A 143 -10.39 16.21 20.63
N GLU A 144 -9.19 15.63 20.46
CA GLU A 144 -8.46 15.65 19.17
C GLU A 144 -9.24 14.96 18.05
N VAL A 145 -9.95 13.87 18.34
CA VAL A 145 -10.82 13.19 17.36
C VAL A 145 -12.01 14.05 17.00
N PHE A 146 -12.63 14.71 17.97
CA PHE A 146 -13.73 15.65 17.74
C PHE A 146 -13.28 16.81 16.83
N ASP A 147 -12.15 17.44 17.16
CA ASP A 147 -11.56 18.51 16.35
C ASP A 147 -11.25 18.06 14.92
N LEU A 148 -10.75 16.84 14.78
CA LEU A 148 -10.49 16.25 13.47
C LEU A 148 -11.79 16.09 12.67
N PHE A 149 -12.86 15.56 13.26
CA PHE A 149 -14.16 15.38 12.59
C PHE A 149 -14.74 16.72 12.15
N ALA A 150 -14.70 17.73 13.02
CA ALA A 150 -15.12 19.08 12.70
C ALA A 150 -14.31 19.68 11.54
N ALA A 151 -12.98 19.53 11.55
CA ALA A 151 -12.09 19.98 10.48
C ALA A 151 -12.32 19.26 9.14
N LEU A 152 -12.84 18.02 9.17
CA LEU A 152 -13.20 17.25 7.98
C LEU A 152 -14.61 17.53 7.46
N GLY A 153 -15.35 18.44 8.10
CA GLY A 153 -16.70 18.82 7.68
C GLY A 153 -17.76 17.77 8.03
N ALA A 154 -17.58 17.04 9.12
CA ALA A 154 -18.58 16.11 9.64
C ALA A 154 -19.91 16.83 9.92
N THR A 155 -21.02 16.13 9.67
CA THR A 155 -22.36 16.63 10.02
C THR A 155 -22.58 16.62 11.54
N GLU A 156 -23.59 17.34 12.03
CA GLU A 156 -23.95 17.33 13.46
C GLU A 156 -24.18 15.89 13.98
N GLU A 157 -24.87 15.05 13.19
CA GLU A 157 -25.08 13.64 13.54
C GLU A 157 -23.80 12.82 13.60
N GLN A 158 -22.78 13.18 12.81
CA GLN A 158 -21.47 12.52 12.80
C GLN A 158 -20.56 13.05 13.90
N LEU A 159 -20.76 14.30 14.37
CA LEU A 159 -20.06 14.87 15.51
C LEU A 159 -20.58 14.34 16.85
N ASP A 160 -21.85 13.90 16.89
CA ASP A 160 -22.44 13.22 18.07
C ASP A 160 -22.10 11.71 18.05
N PHE A 161 -20.82 11.40 17.89
CA PHE A 161 -20.35 10.03 17.85
C PHE A 161 -20.21 9.44 19.25
N PRO A 162 -20.69 8.19 19.46
CA PRO A 162 -20.44 7.49 20.71
C PRO A 162 -18.98 7.05 20.81
N THR A 163 -18.42 7.09 22.02
CA THR A 163 -17.03 6.73 22.31
C THR A 163 -16.95 5.57 23.30
N LEU A 164 -16.05 4.62 23.05
CA LEU A 164 -15.65 3.58 23.98
C LEU A 164 -14.14 3.66 24.26
N PHE A 165 -13.78 3.36 25.51
CA PHE A 165 -12.42 3.17 25.94
C PHE A 165 -12.10 1.67 25.95
N ALA A 166 -10.96 1.29 25.39
CA ALA A 166 -10.65 -0.12 25.19
C ALA A 166 -9.19 -0.48 25.46
N SER A 167 -8.97 -1.72 25.82
CA SER A 167 -7.70 -2.42 25.67
C SER A 167 -7.89 -3.65 24.79
N GLY A 168 -7.60 -3.49 23.50
CA GLY A 168 -7.71 -4.57 22.54
C GLY A 168 -6.85 -5.78 22.93
N ARG A 169 -5.71 -5.55 23.59
CA ARG A 169 -4.82 -6.62 24.10
C ARG A 169 -5.46 -7.41 25.23
N GLN A 170 -6.11 -6.72 26.17
CA GLN A 170 -6.80 -7.35 27.31
C GLN A 170 -8.20 -7.83 26.93
N GLY A 171 -8.74 -7.43 25.78
CA GLY A 171 -10.02 -7.90 25.24
C GLY A 171 -11.25 -7.29 25.91
N TRP A 172 -11.23 -6.01 26.26
CA TRP A 172 -12.38 -5.31 26.82
C TRP A 172 -12.60 -3.91 26.21
N ALA A 173 -13.83 -3.45 26.25
CA ALA A 173 -14.23 -2.09 25.92
C ALA A 173 -15.34 -1.64 26.87
N ASP A 174 -15.34 -0.36 27.25
CA ASP A 174 -16.32 0.23 28.17
C ASP A 174 -16.60 1.70 27.80
N ALA A 175 -17.77 2.20 28.13
CA ALA A 175 -18.13 3.61 27.94
C ALA A 175 -17.42 4.54 28.94
N SER A 176 -16.86 4.02 30.03
CA SER A 176 -16.13 4.76 31.04
C SER A 176 -14.78 4.11 31.34
N LEU A 177 -13.77 4.93 31.61
CA LEU A 177 -12.45 4.47 32.07
C LEU A 177 -12.52 3.75 33.43
N GLU A 178 -13.54 4.06 34.25
CA GLU A 178 -13.80 3.45 35.56
C GLU A 178 -14.74 2.25 35.47
N GLY A 179 -15.16 1.88 34.26
CA GLY A 179 -16.11 0.79 34.02
C GLY A 179 -15.55 -0.59 34.39
N PRO A 180 -16.40 -1.62 34.36
CA PRO A 180 -16.07 -2.96 34.85
C PRO A 180 -15.02 -3.72 34.04
N ARG A 181 -14.62 -3.24 32.84
CA ARG A 181 -13.55 -3.80 31.98
C ARG A 181 -13.65 -5.30 31.77
N ARG A 182 -14.85 -5.81 31.43
CA ARG A 182 -15.13 -7.25 31.39
C ARG A 182 -14.72 -7.90 30.06
N ASP A 183 -15.34 -7.41 28.99
CA ASP A 183 -15.23 -7.98 27.64
C ASP A 183 -15.58 -6.92 26.57
N LEU A 184 -15.75 -7.34 25.32
CA LEU A 184 -16.10 -6.48 24.20
C LEU A 184 -17.61 -6.37 23.94
N SER A 185 -18.47 -6.86 24.84
CA SER A 185 -19.93 -6.81 24.67
C SER A 185 -20.45 -5.38 24.48
N ALA A 186 -19.85 -4.40 25.18
CA ALA A 186 -20.21 -2.99 25.04
C ALA A 186 -20.02 -2.49 23.59
N LEU A 187 -18.98 -2.94 22.89
CA LEU A 187 -18.75 -2.56 21.49
C LEU A 187 -19.77 -3.22 20.56
N PHE A 188 -20.08 -4.50 20.76
CA PHE A 188 -21.11 -5.17 19.97
C PHE A 188 -22.49 -4.53 20.17
N ASP A 189 -22.86 -4.24 21.41
CA ASP A 189 -24.15 -3.63 21.74
C ASP A 189 -24.24 -2.21 21.13
N LEU A 190 -23.14 -1.46 21.17
CA LEU A 190 -23.07 -0.15 20.56
C LEU A 190 -23.20 -0.20 19.03
N ILE A 191 -22.57 -1.18 18.36
CA ILE A 191 -22.75 -1.40 16.91
C ILE A 191 -24.24 -1.62 16.59
N LEU A 192 -24.94 -2.46 17.37
CA LEU A 192 -26.36 -2.74 17.14
C LEU A 192 -27.23 -1.50 17.37
N ALA A 193 -26.90 -0.66 18.34
CA ALA A 193 -27.67 0.52 18.70
C ALA A 193 -27.44 1.72 17.77
N HIS A 194 -26.18 1.94 17.34
CA HIS A 194 -25.78 3.16 16.64
C HIS A 194 -25.71 2.99 15.12
N VAL A 195 -25.21 1.84 14.63
CA VAL A 195 -25.12 1.61 13.17
C VAL A 195 -26.49 1.26 12.61
N PRO A 196 -26.98 1.96 11.58
CA PRO A 196 -28.27 1.64 10.98
C PRO A 196 -28.26 0.27 10.30
N ALA A 197 -29.40 -0.37 10.28
CA ALA A 197 -29.59 -1.54 9.43
C ALA A 197 -29.64 -1.11 7.95
N PRO A 198 -29.13 -1.91 7.00
CA PRO A 198 -29.18 -1.59 5.59
C PRO A 198 -30.59 -1.31 5.10
N GLU A 199 -30.77 -0.21 4.37
CA GLU A 199 -32.01 0.09 3.66
C GLU A 199 -32.00 -0.65 2.31
N VAL A 200 -32.93 -1.59 2.12
CA VAL A 200 -32.92 -2.48 0.97
C VAL A 200 -34.33 -2.75 0.43
N ASP A 201 -34.40 -3.06 -0.87
CA ASP A 201 -35.61 -3.60 -1.50
C ASP A 201 -35.43 -5.10 -1.78
N LEU A 202 -36.11 -5.93 -0.99
CA LEU A 202 -36.09 -7.39 -1.15
C LEU A 202 -36.97 -7.89 -2.30
N THR A 203 -37.88 -7.05 -2.81
CA THR A 203 -38.81 -7.39 -3.89
C THR A 203 -38.26 -7.08 -5.28
N ALA A 204 -37.28 -6.22 -5.36
CA ALA A 204 -36.58 -5.88 -6.61
C ALA A 204 -35.79 -7.08 -7.14
N PRO A 205 -35.50 -7.15 -8.45
CA PRO A 205 -34.61 -8.13 -9.02
C PRO A 205 -33.20 -8.03 -8.39
N PHE A 206 -32.53 -9.17 -8.21
CA PHE A 206 -31.18 -9.23 -7.63
C PHE A 206 -30.19 -8.32 -8.33
N ALA A 207 -29.43 -7.54 -7.58
CA ALA A 207 -28.24 -6.83 -8.05
C ALA A 207 -27.21 -6.65 -6.91
N MET A 208 -25.93 -6.86 -7.25
CA MET A 208 -24.78 -6.55 -6.39
C MET A 208 -23.65 -5.93 -7.18
N SER A 209 -22.85 -5.07 -6.55
CA SER A 209 -21.61 -4.55 -7.13
C SER A 209 -20.42 -5.36 -6.63
N ALA A 210 -19.53 -5.76 -7.55
CA ALA A 210 -18.27 -6.43 -7.19
C ALA A 210 -17.29 -5.42 -6.60
N SER A 211 -16.87 -5.67 -5.36
CA SER A 211 -15.94 -4.79 -4.63
C SER A 211 -14.57 -5.43 -4.40
N ILE A 212 -14.49 -6.75 -4.30
CA ILE A 212 -13.26 -7.51 -4.13
C ILE A 212 -13.27 -8.67 -5.13
N LEU A 213 -12.13 -8.89 -5.80
CA LEU A 213 -11.91 -10.03 -6.69
C LEU A 213 -10.75 -10.86 -6.19
N GLU A 214 -10.99 -12.15 -6.04
CA GLU A 214 -9.99 -13.14 -5.69
C GLU A 214 -9.98 -14.27 -6.72
N SER A 215 -8.90 -15.02 -6.78
CA SER A 215 -8.76 -16.18 -7.66
C SER A 215 -8.53 -17.43 -6.83
N ASP A 216 -9.38 -18.43 -7.01
CA ASP A 216 -9.27 -19.74 -6.41
C ASP A 216 -8.96 -20.79 -7.46
N THR A 217 -8.15 -21.80 -7.13
CA THR A 217 -7.70 -22.84 -8.10
C THR A 217 -8.86 -23.75 -8.55
N PHE A 218 -9.92 -23.88 -7.74
CA PHE A 218 -11.05 -24.78 -8.02
C PHE A 218 -12.31 -24.00 -8.42
N LEU A 219 -12.53 -22.83 -7.82
CA LEU A 219 -13.74 -22.04 -8.04
C LEU A 219 -13.55 -20.96 -9.13
N GLY A 220 -12.32 -20.74 -9.57
CA GLY A 220 -11.99 -19.68 -10.51
C GLY A 220 -12.07 -18.29 -9.84
N ARG A 221 -12.78 -17.36 -10.46
CA ARG A 221 -13.00 -16.01 -9.91
C ARG A 221 -14.03 -16.05 -8.78
N ILE A 222 -13.68 -15.43 -7.66
CA ILE A 222 -14.57 -15.20 -6.53
C ILE A 222 -14.75 -13.70 -6.37
N LEU A 223 -15.98 -13.25 -6.53
CA LEU A 223 -16.35 -11.84 -6.41
C LEU A 223 -17.07 -11.63 -5.08
N THR A 224 -16.54 -10.72 -4.26
CA THR A 224 -17.18 -10.32 -3.01
C THR A 224 -17.78 -8.93 -3.15
N GLY A 225 -18.99 -8.75 -2.63
CA GLY A 225 -19.69 -7.48 -2.64
C GLY A 225 -20.94 -7.51 -1.78
N ARG A 226 -21.55 -6.33 -1.60
CA ARG A 226 -22.84 -6.18 -0.91
C ARG A 226 -23.96 -6.36 -1.91
N ILE A 227 -24.97 -7.15 -1.55
CA ILE A 227 -26.22 -7.19 -2.31
C ILE A 227 -26.96 -5.88 -2.10
N ALA A 228 -27.14 -5.10 -3.16
CA ALA A 228 -27.85 -3.83 -3.11
C ALA A 228 -29.36 -4.01 -3.06
N GLN A 229 -29.90 -4.98 -3.81
CA GLN A 229 -31.33 -5.28 -3.87
C GLN A 229 -31.60 -6.75 -4.19
N GLY A 230 -32.80 -7.20 -3.85
CA GLY A 230 -33.29 -8.54 -4.18
C GLY A 230 -32.68 -9.67 -3.35
N ILE A 231 -32.72 -10.86 -3.91
CA ILE A 231 -32.26 -12.10 -3.27
C ILE A 231 -31.40 -12.87 -4.27
N ALA A 232 -30.17 -13.21 -3.87
CA ALA A 232 -29.30 -14.11 -4.60
C ALA A 232 -29.64 -15.56 -4.26
N ARG A 233 -29.63 -16.46 -5.26
CA ARG A 233 -29.81 -17.91 -5.10
C ARG A 233 -28.80 -18.68 -5.92
N VAL A 234 -28.41 -19.84 -5.42
CA VAL A 234 -27.55 -20.77 -6.16
C VAL A 234 -28.25 -21.17 -7.48
N ASN A 235 -27.47 -21.27 -8.55
CA ASN A 235 -27.91 -21.58 -9.92
C ASN A 235 -28.85 -20.55 -10.59
N MET A 236 -29.15 -19.41 -9.97
CA MET A 236 -29.93 -18.37 -10.65
C MET A 236 -29.18 -17.83 -11.86
N PRO A 237 -29.90 -17.49 -12.96
CA PRO A 237 -29.30 -16.83 -14.09
C PRO A 237 -28.95 -15.39 -13.72
N VAL A 238 -27.77 -14.93 -14.16
CA VAL A 238 -27.30 -13.56 -13.95
C VAL A 238 -26.60 -13.04 -15.20
N ARG A 239 -26.51 -11.73 -15.29
CA ARG A 239 -25.66 -11.04 -16.26
C ARG A 239 -24.71 -10.09 -15.54
N VAL A 240 -23.58 -9.87 -16.15
CA VAL A 240 -22.54 -8.93 -15.70
C VAL A 240 -22.67 -7.66 -16.53
N LEU A 241 -22.94 -6.54 -15.87
CA LEU A 241 -23.08 -5.22 -16.49
C LEU A 241 -21.82 -4.40 -16.17
N ARG A 242 -21.16 -3.91 -17.23
CA ARG A 242 -20.09 -2.90 -17.12
C ARG A 242 -20.69 -1.55 -16.74
N GLN A 243 -19.85 -0.62 -16.27
CA GLN A 243 -20.29 0.72 -15.89
C GLN A 243 -20.85 1.55 -17.07
N ASP A 244 -20.49 1.22 -18.30
CA ASP A 244 -21.07 1.81 -19.52
C ASP A 244 -22.43 1.21 -19.94
N GLY A 245 -22.94 0.25 -19.16
CA GLY A 245 -24.19 -0.47 -19.43
C GLY A 245 -24.06 -1.66 -20.37
N SER A 246 -22.88 -1.93 -20.92
CA SER A 246 -22.66 -3.11 -21.76
C SER A 246 -22.68 -4.40 -20.94
N VAL A 247 -23.12 -5.49 -21.56
CA VAL A 247 -23.14 -6.83 -20.96
C VAL A 247 -21.80 -7.52 -21.25
N ALA A 248 -21.01 -7.76 -20.22
CA ALA A 248 -19.73 -8.47 -20.34
C ALA A 248 -19.94 -9.97 -20.54
N GLU A 249 -20.78 -10.58 -19.72
CA GLU A 249 -21.15 -11.99 -19.83
C GLU A 249 -22.55 -12.27 -19.26
N SER A 250 -23.10 -13.42 -19.62
CA SER A 250 -24.31 -13.98 -19.01
C SER A 250 -23.98 -15.38 -18.50
N GLY A 251 -24.35 -15.66 -17.26
CA GLY A 251 -23.96 -16.90 -16.60
C GLY A 251 -24.92 -17.32 -15.50
N ARG A 252 -24.43 -18.14 -14.60
CA ARG A 252 -25.16 -18.59 -13.40
C ARG A 252 -24.27 -18.51 -12.18
N LEU A 253 -24.85 -18.22 -11.02
CA LEU A 253 -24.14 -18.28 -9.74
C LEU A 253 -23.92 -19.74 -9.36
N THR A 254 -22.76 -20.30 -9.65
CA THR A 254 -22.47 -21.72 -9.32
C THR A 254 -22.29 -21.94 -7.84
N LYS A 255 -21.78 -20.93 -7.12
CA LYS A 255 -21.68 -20.92 -5.67
C LYS A 255 -22.06 -19.57 -5.10
N LEU A 256 -22.70 -19.63 -3.94
CA LEU A 256 -23.04 -18.50 -3.11
C LEU A 256 -22.49 -18.78 -1.70
N MET A 257 -21.74 -17.86 -1.15
CA MET A 257 -21.06 -18.02 0.14
C MET A 257 -21.28 -16.76 0.98
N THR A 258 -21.50 -16.98 2.28
CA THR A 258 -21.54 -15.93 3.29
C THR A 258 -20.31 -16.03 4.19
N TYR A 259 -20.06 -15.02 5.02
CA TYR A 259 -18.98 -15.06 5.99
C TYR A 259 -19.50 -15.54 7.36
N SER A 260 -18.71 -16.39 8.02
CA SER A 260 -18.91 -16.83 9.40
C SER A 260 -17.53 -16.91 10.07
N GLY A 261 -17.23 -16.00 10.98
CA GLY A 261 -15.86 -15.76 11.40
C GLY A 261 -14.99 -15.41 10.19
N LEU A 262 -13.85 -16.07 10.05
CA LEU A 262 -12.91 -15.91 8.94
C LEU A 262 -13.20 -16.82 7.73
N GLU A 263 -14.20 -17.71 7.84
CA GLU A 263 -14.48 -18.71 6.83
C GLU A 263 -15.64 -18.28 5.91
N ARG A 264 -15.58 -18.73 4.65
CA ARG A 264 -16.68 -18.62 3.70
C ARG A 264 -17.52 -19.89 3.77
N VAL A 265 -18.77 -19.74 4.15
CA VAL A 265 -19.72 -20.84 4.30
C VAL A 265 -20.70 -20.81 3.12
N PRO A 266 -20.88 -21.93 2.38
CA PRO A 266 -21.84 -21.98 1.30
C PRO A 266 -23.27 -21.86 1.84
N VAL A 267 -24.11 -21.11 1.10
CA VAL A 267 -25.53 -20.91 1.40
C VAL A 267 -26.37 -21.06 0.14
N GLU A 268 -27.64 -21.43 0.28
CA GLU A 268 -28.57 -21.57 -0.86
C GLU A 268 -29.15 -20.22 -1.31
N GLU A 269 -29.37 -19.29 -0.38
CA GLU A 269 -29.82 -17.94 -0.66
C GLU A 269 -29.16 -16.90 0.25
N ALA A 270 -29.05 -15.67 -0.27
CA ALA A 270 -28.63 -14.50 0.47
C ALA A 270 -29.47 -13.28 0.06
N ARG A 271 -29.70 -12.37 1.01
CA ARG A 271 -30.63 -11.26 0.86
C ARG A 271 -29.92 -9.92 0.75
N ALA A 272 -30.56 -8.95 0.15
CA ALA A 272 -30.07 -7.59 0.07
C ALA A 272 -29.65 -7.06 1.46
N GLY A 273 -28.58 -6.32 1.48
CA GLY A 273 -27.91 -5.82 2.69
C GLY A 273 -26.76 -6.71 3.18
N ASP A 274 -26.70 -7.99 2.79
CA ASP A 274 -25.59 -8.88 3.20
C ASP A 274 -24.36 -8.73 2.28
N ILE A 275 -23.19 -8.98 2.85
CA ILE A 275 -21.91 -9.07 2.13
C ILE A 275 -21.65 -10.53 1.82
N ILE A 276 -21.57 -10.88 0.55
CA ILE A 276 -21.45 -12.23 0.05
C ILE A 276 -20.26 -12.40 -0.89
N ALA A 277 -19.83 -13.63 -1.06
CA ALA A 277 -18.91 -14.04 -2.10
C ALA A 277 -19.61 -14.98 -3.08
N ILE A 278 -19.44 -14.73 -4.38
CA ILE A 278 -20.04 -15.53 -5.45
C ILE A 278 -18.98 -16.07 -6.40
N ALA A 279 -19.26 -17.22 -7.01
CA ALA A 279 -18.44 -17.82 -8.06
C ALA A 279 -19.31 -18.32 -9.23
N GLY A 280 -18.68 -18.55 -10.39
CA GLY A 280 -19.32 -19.04 -11.59
C GLY A 280 -19.32 -18.09 -12.77
N LEU A 281 -18.60 -16.95 -12.64
CA LEU A 281 -18.46 -15.94 -13.67
C LEU A 281 -16.98 -15.86 -14.10
N ALA A 282 -16.73 -15.87 -15.40
CA ALA A 282 -15.38 -15.95 -15.97
C ALA A 282 -14.78 -14.56 -16.28
N GLU A 283 -15.60 -13.62 -16.70
CA GLU A 283 -15.16 -12.29 -17.15
C GLU A 283 -15.50 -11.15 -16.22
N ALA A 284 -16.35 -11.42 -15.20
CA ALA A 284 -16.73 -10.42 -14.22
C ALA A 284 -15.52 -9.88 -13.45
N THR A 285 -15.46 -8.57 -13.30
CA THR A 285 -14.35 -7.86 -12.64
C THR A 285 -14.88 -6.76 -11.73
N ILE A 286 -14.01 -5.99 -11.14
CA ILE A 286 -14.36 -4.81 -10.34
C ILE A 286 -14.37 -3.58 -11.27
N PRO A 287 -15.36 -2.68 -11.19
CA PRO A 287 -16.54 -2.65 -10.33
C PRO A 287 -17.84 -3.09 -11.04
N ASP A 288 -17.84 -4.22 -11.72
CA ASP A 288 -19.01 -4.67 -12.47
C ASP A 288 -20.23 -4.90 -11.56
N THR A 289 -21.41 -4.79 -12.14
CA THR A 289 -22.67 -5.16 -11.49
C THR A 289 -23.09 -6.55 -11.92
N ILE A 290 -23.25 -7.44 -10.95
CA ILE A 290 -23.81 -8.77 -11.15
C ILE A 290 -25.30 -8.69 -10.81
N ALA A 291 -26.15 -8.98 -11.77
CA ALA A 291 -27.58 -8.76 -11.61
C ALA A 291 -28.45 -9.82 -12.31
N ALA A 292 -29.69 -9.94 -11.86
CA ALA A 292 -30.72 -10.71 -12.55
C ALA A 292 -30.93 -10.16 -13.97
N PRO A 293 -31.35 -11.02 -14.94
CA PRO A 293 -31.50 -10.60 -16.36
C PRO A 293 -32.43 -9.41 -16.59
N GLU A 294 -33.34 -9.13 -15.66
CA GLU A 294 -34.31 -8.02 -15.73
C GLU A 294 -33.67 -6.66 -15.44
N VAL A 295 -32.54 -6.62 -14.74
CA VAL A 295 -31.85 -5.36 -14.40
C VAL A 295 -31.07 -4.87 -15.62
N SER A 296 -31.37 -3.67 -16.11
CA SER A 296 -30.79 -3.11 -17.34
C SER A 296 -29.68 -2.07 -17.08
N LEU A 297 -29.63 -1.51 -15.89
CA LEU A 297 -28.66 -0.46 -15.55
C LEU A 297 -27.68 -0.98 -14.49
N PRO A 298 -26.38 -0.67 -14.62
CA PRO A 298 -25.41 -1.00 -13.60
C PRO A 298 -25.64 -0.18 -12.34
N LEU A 299 -25.25 -0.74 -11.20
CA LEU A 299 -25.17 0.00 -9.94
C LEU A 299 -24.07 1.06 -10.03
N PRO A 300 -24.26 2.24 -9.42
CA PRO A 300 -23.25 3.28 -9.44
C PRO A 300 -21.99 2.79 -8.70
N ALA A 301 -20.85 2.87 -9.39
CA ALA A 301 -19.56 2.60 -8.77
C ALA A 301 -19.00 3.85 -8.07
N PRO A 302 -18.34 3.71 -6.92
CA PRO A 302 -17.64 4.82 -6.32
C PRO A 302 -16.53 5.31 -7.26
N PRO A 303 -16.35 6.64 -7.41
CA PRO A 303 -15.22 7.16 -8.16
C PRO A 303 -13.91 6.76 -7.47
N VAL A 304 -12.97 6.27 -8.26
CA VAL A 304 -11.62 5.95 -7.80
C VAL A 304 -10.67 7.04 -8.29
N ASP A 305 -9.92 7.65 -7.37
CA ASP A 305 -8.95 8.68 -7.76
C ASP A 305 -7.92 8.09 -8.74
N PRO A 306 -7.49 8.84 -9.75
CA PRO A 306 -6.55 8.35 -10.75
C PRO A 306 -5.16 8.05 -10.15
N PRO A 307 -4.36 7.17 -10.80
CA PRO A 307 -2.97 6.97 -10.43
C PRO A 307 -2.17 8.27 -10.60
N THR A 308 -1.21 8.47 -9.70
CA THR A 308 -0.33 9.67 -9.68
C THR A 308 1.11 9.36 -10.04
N LEU A 309 1.51 8.09 -9.99
CA LEU A 309 2.87 7.60 -10.19
C LEU A 309 2.88 6.48 -11.23
N ALA A 310 3.94 6.43 -12.05
CA ALA A 310 4.17 5.34 -12.99
C ALA A 310 5.60 4.83 -12.91
N MET A 311 5.79 3.55 -13.16
CA MET A 311 7.09 2.90 -13.31
C MET A 311 7.11 2.06 -14.60
N THR A 312 8.30 1.91 -15.20
CA THR A 312 8.50 1.02 -16.33
C THR A 312 8.92 -0.36 -15.83
N PHE A 313 8.19 -1.39 -16.23
CA PHE A 313 8.49 -2.80 -15.98
C PHE A 313 8.98 -3.42 -17.28
N ARG A 314 10.11 -4.11 -17.25
CA ARG A 314 10.74 -4.74 -18.42
C ARG A 314 11.21 -6.15 -18.11
N ILE A 315 11.49 -6.92 -19.15
CA ILE A 315 12.25 -8.16 -18.99
C ILE A 315 13.63 -7.87 -18.39
N ASN A 316 14.20 -8.84 -17.68
CA ASN A 316 15.58 -8.76 -17.25
C ASN A 316 16.49 -9.21 -18.41
N ASP A 317 17.01 -8.24 -19.15
CA ASP A 317 17.94 -8.39 -20.27
C ASP A 317 19.42 -8.26 -19.84
N GLY A 318 19.68 -8.24 -18.53
CA GLY A 318 21.03 -8.17 -17.96
C GLY A 318 21.83 -9.47 -18.17
N PRO A 319 23.17 -9.44 -18.02
CA PRO A 319 24.05 -10.61 -18.21
C PRO A 319 23.77 -11.79 -17.26
N LEU A 320 23.09 -11.52 -16.13
CA LEU A 320 22.65 -12.52 -15.17
C LEU A 320 21.17 -12.88 -15.32
N GLY A 321 20.45 -12.33 -16.30
CA GLY A 321 19.04 -12.60 -16.55
C GLY A 321 18.76 -14.08 -16.85
N GLY A 322 17.60 -14.57 -16.40
CA GLY A 322 17.15 -15.96 -16.62
C GLY A 322 17.84 -17.02 -15.78
N ARG A 323 18.66 -16.63 -14.80
CA ARG A 323 19.42 -17.60 -13.98
C ARG A 323 18.75 -17.92 -12.64
N GLU A 324 17.90 -17.05 -12.15
CA GLU A 324 17.34 -17.12 -10.80
C GLU A 324 15.82 -17.27 -10.81
N GLY A 325 15.14 -16.70 -11.80
CA GLY A 325 13.70 -16.80 -11.98
C GLY A 325 13.26 -17.86 -12.98
N ARG A 326 12.00 -18.25 -12.90
CA ARG A 326 11.36 -19.18 -13.83
C ARG A 326 10.47 -18.49 -14.85
N LYS A 327 10.05 -17.25 -14.56
CA LYS A 327 9.14 -16.44 -15.37
C LYS A 327 9.89 -15.20 -15.86
N VAL A 328 10.45 -15.28 -17.06
CA VAL A 328 11.42 -14.31 -17.58
C VAL A 328 10.99 -13.68 -18.91
N THR A 329 9.87 -14.12 -19.50
CA THR A 329 9.44 -13.65 -20.82
C THR A 329 8.51 -12.46 -20.72
N SER A 330 8.56 -11.55 -21.70
CA SER A 330 7.68 -10.41 -21.84
C SER A 330 6.20 -10.81 -21.80
N ARG A 331 5.83 -11.91 -22.45
CA ARG A 331 4.47 -12.44 -22.45
C ARG A 331 4.00 -12.80 -21.03
N GLN A 332 4.81 -13.50 -20.24
CA GLN A 332 4.45 -13.89 -18.87
C GLN A 332 4.30 -12.66 -17.96
N ILE A 333 5.19 -11.66 -18.09
CA ILE A 333 5.11 -10.40 -17.35
C ILE A 333 3.83 -9.66 -17.73
N ARG A 334 3.53 -9.56 -19.05
CA ARG A 334 2.33 -8.93 -19.56
C ARG A 334 1.06 -9.57 -18.99
N GLU A 335 0.93 -10.89 -19.14
CA GLU A 335 -0.23 -11.64 -18.64
C GLU A 335 -0.43 -11.43 -17.13
N ARG A 336 0.65 -11.41 -16.35
CA ARG A 336 0.59 -11.17 -14.91
C ARG A 336 0.16 -9.74 -14.56
N LEU A 337 0.71 -8.74 -15.26
CA LEU A 337 0.36 -7.33 -15.03
C LEU A 337 -1.09 -7.03 -15.41
N PHE A 338 -1.57 -7.55 -16.54
CA PHE A 338 -2.97 -7.36 -16.93
C PHE A 338 -3.94 -8.10 -16.00
N LYS A 339 -3.54 -9.26 -15.46
CA LYS A 339 -4.32 -9.94 -14.41
C LYS A 339 -4.42 -9.11 -13.14
N GLU A 340 -3.39 -8.34 -12.77
CA GLU A 340 -3.44 -7.44 -11.62
C GLU A 340 -4.51 -6.36 -11.79
N VAL A 341 -4.62 -5.76 -12.99
CA VAL A 341 -5.61 -4.70 -13.29
C VAL A 341 -7.05 -5.20 -13.11
N GLU A 342 -7.33 -6.48 -13.35
CA GLU A 342 -8.66 -7.04 -13.15
C GLU A 342 -9.13 -6.97 -11.69
N GLY A 343 -8.22 -7.16 -10.75
CA GLY A 343 -8.50 -7.10 -9.31
C GLY A 343 -8.23 -5.75 -8.66
N ASN A 344 -7.45 -4.89 -9.32
CA ASN A 344 -7.00 -3.63 -8.76
C ASN A 344 -7.23 -2.44 -9.71
N VAL A 345 -8.37 -1.78 -9.57
CA VAL A 345 -8.76 -0.63 -10.43
C VAL A 345 -7.89 0.62 -10.20
N ALA A 346 -7.10 0.67 -9.12
CA ALA A 346 -6.17 1.76 -8.86
C ALA A 346 -4.86 1.61 -9.63
N ILE A 347 -4.60 0.44 -10.24
CA ILE A 347 -3.44 0.18 -11.10
C ILE A 347 -3.89 0.26 -12.57
N ARG A 348 -3.07 0.90 -13.40
CA ARG A 348 -3.22 0.91 -14.86
C ARG A 348 -1.96 0.37 -15.49
N VAL A 349 -2.13 -0.48 -16.50
CA VAL A 349 -1.04 -1.05 -17.27
C VAL A 349 -1.23 -0.67 -18.73
N ARG A 350 -0.15 -0.22 -19.37
CA ARG A 350 -0.09 0.08 -20.80
C ARG A 350 1.17 -0.52 -21.39
N ASP A 351 1.09 -0.95 -22.63
CA ASP A 351 2.30 -1.27 -23.39
C ASP A 351 3.11 0.02 -23.56
N SER A 352 4.42 -0.05 -23.34
CA SER A 352 5.33 1.10 -23.51
C SER A 352 5.73 1.25 -24.98
N GLU A 353 6.19 2.41 -25.38
CA GLU A 353 6.82 2.65 -26.69
C GLU A 353 8.13 1.85 -26.84
N GLU A 354 8.79 1.51 -25.74
CA GLU A 354 9.95 0.65 -25.72
C GLU A 354 9.51 -0.82 -25.88
N SER A 355 10.25 -1.60 -26.68
CA SER A 355 9.98 -3.04 -26.85
C SER A 355 10.12 -3.78 -25.50
N ASP A 356 9.27 -4.77 -25.28
CA ASP A 356 9.28 -5.62 -24.08
C ASP A 356 9.20 -4.86 -22.74
N ALA A 357 8.56 -3.69 -22.76
CA ALA A 357 8.37 -2.83 -21.61
C ALA A 357 6.89 -2.48 -21.42
N PHE A 358 6.50 -2.31 -20.17
CA PHE A 358 5.15 -1.96 -19.73
C PHE A 358 5.21 -0.76 -18.79
N GLU A 359 4.35 0.21 -19.02
CA GLU A 359 4.11 1.29 -18.07
C GLU A 359 3.05 0.83 -17.07
N VAL A 360 3.43 0.79 -15.81
CA VAL A 360 2.55 0.43 -14.70
C VAL A 360 2.35 1.66 -13.83
N ALA A 361 1.12 2.15 -13.76
CA ALA A 361 0.76 3.33 -12.99
C ALA A 361 -0.06 2.95 -11.77
N GLY A 362 0.23 3.57 -10.64
CA GLY A 362 -0.42 3.37 -9.35
C GLY A 362 -0.50 4.65 -8.54
N ARG A 363 -1.03 4.57 -7.33
CA ARG A 363 -1.18 5.73 -6.44
C ARG A 363 0.08 6.12 -5.71
N GLY A 364 0.98 5.17 -5.44
CA GLY A 364 2.20 5.44 -4.71
C GLY A 364 3.25 4.36 -4.85
N GLU A 365 4.43 4.65 -4.28
CA GLU A 365 5.59 3.75 -4.33
C GLU A 365 5.33 2.43 -3.61
N LEU A 366 4.60 2.48 -2.48
CA LEU A 366 4.30 1.29 -1.68
C LEU A 366 3.42 0.31 -2.46
N GLN A 367 2.38 0.80 -3.15
CA GLN A 367 1.49 -0.03 -3.97
C GLN A 367 2.28 -0.75 -5.07
N LEU A 368 3.11 0.00 -5.81
CA LEU A 368 3.93 -0.58 -6.89
C LEU A 368 5.03 -1.49 -6.32
N GLY A 369 5.63 -1.14 -5.18
CA GLY A 369 6.60 -1.98 -4.48
C GLY A 369 6.02 -3.32 -4.01
N VAL A 370 4.78 -3.33 -3.52
CA VAL A 370 4.05 -4.56 -3.17
C VAL A 370 3.82 -5.43 -4.40
N LEU A 371 3.42 -4.85 -5.52
CA LEU A 371 3.25 -5.59 -6.79
C LEU A 371 4.57 -6.23 -7.25
N ILE A 372 5.67 -5.47 -7.24
CA ILE A 372 6.99 -5.97 -7.64
C ILE A 372 7.43 -7.11 -6.71
N GLU A 373 7.29 -6.95 -5.39
CA GLU A 373 7.68 -7.98 -4.42
C GLU A 373 6.81 -9.24 -4.55
N THR A 374 5.51 -9.09 -4.84
CA THR A 374 4.61 -10.21 -5.11
C THR A 374 5.06 -10.98 -6.35
N MET A 375 5.34 -10.26 -7.45
CA MET A 375 5.85 -10.88 -8.69
C MET A 375 7.19 -11.58 -8.44
N ARG A 376 8.10 -10.97 -7.67
CA ARG A 376 9.37 -11.58 -7.28
C ARG A 376 9.17 -12.92 -6.58
N ARG A 377 8.26 -13.00 -5.61
CA ARG A 377 7.92 -14.23 -4.86
C ARG A 377 7.22 -15.29 -5.75
N GLU A 378 6.49 -14.84 -6.75
CA GLU A 378 5.90 -15.71 -7.77
C GLU A 378 6.95 -16.29 -8.76
N GLY A 379 8.23 -15.92 -8.66
CA GLY A 379 9.34 -16.40 -9.45
C GLY A 379 9.60 -15.63 -10.74
N PHE A 380 9.14 -14.39 -10.84
CA PHE A 380 9.48 -13.50 -11.96
C PHE A 380 10.87 -12.89 -11.82
N GLU A 381 11.54 -12.69 -12.95
CA GLU A 381 12.65 -11.78 -13.10
C GLU A 381 12.25 -10.61 -13.98
N LEU A 382 12.51 -9.40 -13.51
CA LEU A 382 12.17 -8.17 -14.23
C LEU A 382 13.16 -7.06 -13.91
N THR A 383 13.19 -6.03 -14.75
CA THR A 383 13.87 -4.76 -14.47
C THR A 383 12.87 -3.64 -14.32
N ILE A 384 13.12 -2.78 -13.34
CA ILE A 384 12.26 -1.65 -12.98
C ILE A 384 13.00 -0.35 -13.25
N GLY A 385 12.34 0.58 -13.92
CA GLY A 385 12.84 1.94 -14.12
C GLY A 385 12.46 2.87 -12.95
N ARG A 386 13.06 4.05 -12.93
CA ARG A 386 12.78 5.10 -11.93
C ARG A 386 11.29 5.47 -11.91
N PRO A 387 10.69 5.63 -10.71
CA PRO A 387 9.35 6.16 -10.59
C PRO A 387 9.24 7.57 -11.16
N ARG A 388 8.16 7.83 -11.90
CA ARG A 388 7.85 9.14 -12.44
C ARG A 388 6.43 9.56 -12.10
N VAL A 389 6.20 10.83 -11.80
CA VAL A 389 4.86 11.34 -11.58
C VAL A 389 4.11 11.51 -12.90
N LEU A 390 2.81 11.25 -12.88
CA LEU A 390 1.92 11.48 -14.01
C LEU A 390 1.48 12.94 -14.00
N THR A 391 1.96 13.71 -14.97
CA THR A 391 1.56 15.09 -15.17
C THR A 391 0.34 15.19 -16.09
N ARG A 392 -0.43 16.26 -15.99
CA ARG A 392 -1.53 16.58 -16.89
C ARG A 392 -1.45 18.03 -17.34
N ASN A 393 -2.15 18.37 -18.40
CA ASN A 393 -2.37 19.76 -18.75
C ASN A 393 -3.71 20.21 -18.17
N ASN A 394 -3.74 21.36 -17.52
CA ASN A 394 -4.97 21.95 -17.02
C ASN A 394 -5.91 22.21 -18.22
N PRO A 395 -7.16 21.73 -18.18
CA PRO A 395 -8.07 21.87 -19.32
C PRO A 395 -8.50 23.32 -19.58
N GLU A 396 -8.40 24.21 -18.58
CA GLU A 396 -8.80 25.61 -18.69
C GLU A 396 -7.63 26.53 -19.09
N THR A 397 -6.44 26.32 -18.49
CA THR A 397 -5.27 27.20 -18.70
C THR A 397 -4.27 26.63 -19.70
N GLY A 398 -4.30 25.32 -19.98
CA GLY A 398 -3.31 24.63 -20.79
C GLY A 398 -1.96 24.44 -20.09
N GLU A 399 -1.80 24.92 -18.87
CA GLU A 399 -0.56 24.79 -18.09
C GLU A 399 -0.31 23.36 -17.62
N ARG A 400 0.95 22.98 -17.56
CA ARG A 400 1.36 21.69 -17.03
C ARG A 400 1.17 21.64 -15.53
N GLU A 401 0.41 20.66 -15.07
CA GLU A 401 0.17 20.37 -13.66
C GLU A 401 0.80 19.04 -13.24
N GLU A 402 1.19 18.97 -11.98
CA GLU A 402 1.70 17.77 -11.33
C GLU A 402 0.94 17.46 -10.03
N PRO A 403 0.92 16.20 -9.58
CA PRO A 403 0.27 15.82 -8.33
C PRO A 403 1.01 16.41 -7.14
N TYR A 404 0.24 16.94 -6.18
CA TYR A 404 0.72 17.48 -4.91
C TYR A 404 0.17 16.67 -3.74
N GLU A 405 0.96 16.61 -2.68
CA GLU A 405 0.59 15.95 -1.44
C GLU A 405 0.69 16.93 -0.26
N GLU A 406 -0.24 16.81 0.68
CA GLU A 406 -0.11 17.32 2.04
C GLU A 406 0.70 16.30 2.84
N VAL A 407 1.79 16.74 3.42
CA VAL A 407 2.67 15.91 4.23
C VAL A 407 2.62 16.40 5.66
N LEU A 408 2.19 15.53 6.55
CA LEU A 408 2.29 15.75 7.99
C LEU A 408 3.49 14.99 8.54
N VAL A 409 4.32 15.70 9.29
CA VAL A 409 5.52 15.16 9.90
C VAL A 409 5.48 15.43 11.39
N ASP A 410 5.54 14.36 12.20
CA ASP A 410 5.74 14.46 13.64
C ASP A 410 7.17 14.04 13.98
N VAL A 411 7.96 14.97 14.49
CA VAL A 411 9.38 14.76 14.82
C VAL A 411 9.76 15.38 16.14
N ASP A 412 10.81 14.85 16.77
CA ASP A 412 11.42 15.52 17.90
C ASP A 412 11.95 16.91 17.47
N GLU A 413 11.80 17.91 18.32
CA GLU A 413 12.13 19.30 18.00
C GLU A 413 13.57 19.45 17.46
N VAL A 414 14.51 18.64 17.95
CA VAL A 414 15.90 18.64 17.49
C VAL A 414 16.08 18.24 16.03
N HIS A 415 15.13 17.54 15.44
CA HIS A 415 15.17 17.09 14.05
C HIS A 415 14.33 17.97 13.10
N ALA A 416 13.53 18.91 13.63
CA ALA A 416 12.64 19.73 12.81
C ALA A 416 13.41 20.54 11.74
N GLY A 417 14.56 21.12 12.11
CA GLY A 417 15.36 21.95 11.19
C GLY A 417 15.84 21.20 9.94
N ILE A 418 16.36 19.98 10.09
CA ILE A 418 16.83 19.18 8.95
C ILE A 418 15.68 18.74 8.03
N VAL A 419 14.52 18.45 8.62
CA VAL A 419 13.32 18.08 7.86
C VAL A 419 12.84 19.27 7.04
N VAL A 420 12.75 20.47 7.63
CA VAL A 420 12.34 21.70 6.93
C VAL A 420 13.29 22.01 5.78
N GLU A 421 14.60 21.91 5.99
CA GLU A 421 15.62 22.13 4.96
C GLU A 421 15.42 21.16 3.78
N LYS A 422 15.35 19.85 4.06
CA LYS A 422 15.23 18.82 3.02
C LYS A 422 13.92 18.89 2.26
N MET A 423 12.81 19.17 2.95
CA MET A 423 11.51 19.38 2.30
C MET A 423 11.53 20.60 1.37
N SER A 424 12.17 21.70 1.79
CA SER A 424 12.29 22.92 0.99
C SER A 424 13.12 22.71 -0.27
N LEU A 425 14.25 21.97 -0.19
CA LEU A 425 15.06 21.58 -1.36
C LEU A 425 14.25 20.75 -2.36
N ARG A 426 13.26 19.98 -1.89
CA ARG A 426 12.35 19.16 -2.69
C ARG A 426 11.08 19.89 -3.13
N ARG A 427 11.08 21.24 -3.08
CA ARG A 427 9.96 22.13 -3.43
C ARG A 427 8.76 22.03 -2.50
N GLY A 428 8.95 21.53 -1.26
CA GLY A 428 7.94 21.56 -0.21
C GLY A 428 7.73 22.97 0.33
N GLN A 429 6.48 23.35 0.52
CA GLN A 429 6.04 24.61 1.11
C GLN A 429 5.46 24.32 2.48
N MET A 430 6.14 24.79 3.54
CA MET A 430 5.63 24.66 4.90
C MET A 430 4.36 25.47 5.06
N GLN A 431 3.30 24.82 5.54
CA GLN A 431 2.00 25.44 5.78
C GLN A 431 1.80 25.76 7.26
N ASP A 432 2.25 24.86 8.13
CA ASP A 432 2.04 24.98 9.56
C ASP A 432 3.18 24.31 10.35
N MET A 433 3.45 24.85 11.55
CA MET A 433 4.39 24.27 12.50
C MET A 433 3.86 24.52 13.92
N ARG A 434 3.56 23.45 14.66
CA ARG A 434 3.02 23.55 16.02
C ARG A 434 3.58 22.48 16.94
N PRO A 435 3.69 22.75 18.26
CA PRO A 435 4.03 21.73 19.23
C PRO A 435 3.01 20.58 19.23
N SER A 436 3.48 19.35 19.33
CA SER A 436 2.64 18.13 19.37
C SER A 436 2.73 17.39 20.71
N GLY A 437 3.18 18.09 21.78
CA GLY A 437 3.38 17.49 23.09
C GLY A 437 4.69 16.68 23.20
N ALA A 438 5.10 16.36 24.43
CA ALA A 438 6.27 15.53 24.76
C ALA A 438 7.58 15.89 24.01
N GLY A 439 7.82 17.19 23.73
CA GLY A 439 9.01 17.66 23.00
C GLY A 439 9.01 17.37 21.51
N LYS A 440 7.85 17.04 20.94
CA LYS A 440 7.64 16.85 19.49
C LYS A 440 7.01 18.07 18.85
N VAL A 441 7.29 18.21 17.56
CA VAL A 441 6.75 19.26 16.68
C VAL A 441 6.05 18.60 15.50
N ARG A 442 4.85 19.07 15.19
CA ARG A 442 4.11 18.72 13.98
C ARG A 442 4.33 19.76 12.91
N LEU A 443 4.80 19.30 11.74
CA LEU A 443 5.05 20.11 10.56
C LEU A 443 4.07 19.70 9.47
N THR A 444 3.48 20.67 8.79
CA THR A 444 2.62 20.43 7.63
C THR A 444 3.23 21.06 6.38
N PHE A 445 3.37 20.29 5.31
CA PHE A 445 3.88 20.75 4.03
C PHE A 445 2.92 20.46 2.90
N HIS A 446 2.89 21.34 1.90
CA HIS A 446 2.41 21.03 0.56
C HIS A 446 3.61 20.82 -0.37
N ILE A 447 3.72 19.66 -0.99
CA ILE A 447 4.90 19.27 -1.77
C ILE A 447 4.49 18.52 -3.04
N PRO A 448 5.18 18.72 -4.18
CA PRO A 448 4.99 17.87 -5.35
C PRO A 448 5.30 16.40 -5.02
N SER A 449 4.45 15.45 -5.43
CA SER A 449 4.64 14.02 -5.13
C SER A 449 6.03 13.50 -5.55
N ARG A 450 6.61 14.02 -6.66
CA ARG A 450 7.98 13.66 -7.07
C ARG A 450 9.05 14.07 -6.07
N GLY A 451 8.81 15.10 -5.25
CA GLY A 451 9.73 15.51 -4.18
C GLY A 451 9.80 14.52 -3.03
N LEU A 452 8.80 13.65 -2.89
CA LEU A 452 8.74 12.62 -1.86
C LEU A 452 9.35 11.29 -2.28
N ILE A 453 9.61 11.10 -3.59
CA ILE A 453 10.25 9.88 -4.11
C ILE A 453 11.59 9.69 -3.39
N GLY A 454 11.74 8.54 -2.73
CA GLY A 454 12.93 8.17 -1.98
C GLY A 454 13.15 8.90 -0.66
N TYR A 455 12.38 9.93 -0.32
CA TYR A 455 12.61 10.72 0.89
C TYR A 455 12.33 9.96 2.19
N HIS A 456 11.44 8.98 2.17
CA HIS A 456 11.08 8.24 3.38
C HIS A 456 12.29 7.56 4.07
N GLY A 457 13.18 6.97 3.30
CA GLY A 457 14.40 6.35 3.83
C GLY A 457 15.38 7.35 4.43
N GLU A 458 15.54 8.52 3.79
CA GLU A 458 16.35 9.62 4.31
C GLU A 458 15.75 10.18 5.59
N PHE A 459 14.44 10.40 5.60
CA PHE A 459 13.70 10.91 6.73
C PHE A 459 13.87 10.04 7.99
N LEU A 460 13.75 8.72 7.86
CA LEU A 460 14.00 7.80 8.97
C LEU A 460 15.44 7.88 9.49
N THR A 461 16.41 8.07 8.60
CA THR A 461 17.81 8.25 8.99
C THR A 461 18.03 9.57 9.73
N ASP A 462 17.50 10.68 9.22
CA ASP A 462 17.63 12.02 9.78
C ASP A 462 16.95 12.14 11.15
N THR A 463 15.85 11.44 11.34
CA THR A 463 15.06 11.40 12.58
C THR A 463 15.44 10.24 13.51
N ARG A 464 16.48 9.47 13.17
CA ARG A 464 16.91 8.27 13.92
C ARG A 464 15.79 7.26 14.16
N GLY A 465 14.85 7.20 13.23
CA GLY A 465 13.69 6.31 13.32
C GLY A 465 12.56 6.76 14.25
N THR A 466 12.68 7.94 14.91
CA THR A 466 11.64 8.45 15.84
C THR A 466 10.58 9.30 15.16
N GLY A 467 10.86 9.76 13.93
CA GLY A 467 9.93 10.60 13.15
C GLY A 467 8.83 9.79 12.48
N MET A 468 7.65 10.36 12.42
CA MET A 468 6.52 9.85 11.65
C MET A 468 6.20 10.80 10.50
N MET A 469 6.03 10.26 9.30
CA MET A 469 5.67 11.03 8.11
C MET A 469 4.47 10.38 7.43
N ASN A 470 3.44 11.18 7.22
CA ASN A 470 2.23 10.77 6.54
C ASN A 470 1.93 11.72 5.39
N ARG A 471 1.37 11.20 4.31
CA ARG A 471 1.11 11.94 3.09
C ARG A 471 -0.32 11.70 2.59
N LEU A 472 -0.94 12.76 2.10
CA LEU A 472 -2.30 12.75 1.57
C LEU A 472 -2.31 13.48 0.23
N PHE A 473 -2.90 12.87 -0.80
CA PHE A 473 -3.07 13.52 -2.09
C PHE A 473 -3.98 14.74 -2.00
N LEU A 474 -3.47 15.91 -2.43
CA LEU A 474 -4.18 17.19 -2.42
C LEU A 474 -4.86 17.53 -3.75
N GLY A 475 -4.42 16.91 -4.84
CA GLY A 475 -4.85 17.27 -6.18
C GLY A 475 -3.67 17.67 -7.08
N TYR A 476 -3.99 18.23 -8.22
CA TYR A 476 -3.01 18.70 -9.20
C TYR A 476 -2.79 20.21 -9.04
N ARG A 477 -1.54 20.65 -9.14
CA ARG A 477 -1.13 22.06 -9.08
C ARG A 477 -0.09 22.33 -10.16
N PRO A 478 0.15 23.61 -10.52
CA PRO A 478 1.16 23.97 -11.48
C PRO A 478 2.53 23.38 -11.18
N TRP A 479 3.27 23.04 -12.21
CA TRP A 479 4.62 22.46 -12.12
C TRP A 479 5.58 23.38 -11.33
N ALA A 480 6.18 22.86 -10.24
CA ALA A 480 7.06 23.62 -9.34
C ALA A 480 8.50 23.84 -9.85
N GLY A 481 8.79 23.49 -11.09
CA GLY A 481 10.16 23.55 -11.62
C GLY A 481 11.00 22.32 -11.30
N PRO A 482 12.26 22.23 -11.72
CA PRO A 482 13.12 21.07 -11.52
C PRO A 482 13.43 20.85 -10.03
N ILE A 483 13.58 19.57 -9.65
CA ILE A 483 14.12 19.14 -8.37
C ILE A 483 15.46 18.48 -8.67
N GLU A 484 16.52 18.84 -7.92
CA GLU A 484 17.82 18.23 -8.07
C GLU A 484 17.76 16.73 -7.74
N GLY A 485 18.41 15.90 -8.57
CA GLY A 485 18.55 14.48 -8.36
C GLY A 485 19.57 14.13 -7.26
N ARG A 486 20.01 12.90 -7.25
CA ARG A 486 21.05 12.40 -6.33
C ARG A 486 22.34 13.21 -6.49
N ARG A 487 22.94 13.65 -5.37
CA ARG A 487 24.20 14.42 -5.37
C ARG A 487 25.41 13.58 -5.71
N ASN A 488 25.41 12.31 -5.35
CA ASN A 488 26.53 11.38 -5.48
C ASN A 488 26.38 10.53 -6.74
N GLY A 489 27.48 10.31 -7.45
CA GLY A 489 27.52 9.39 -8.58
C GLY A 489 27.55 7.92 -8.14
N SER A 490 27.60 7.02 -9.12
CA SER A 490 27.65 5.56 -8.93
C SER A 490 29.06 5.02 -9.18
N LEU A 491 29.46 3.99 -8.43
CA LEU A 491 30.60 3.13 -8.75
C LEU A 491 30.11 2.01 -9.70
N ILE A 492 30.58 2.03 -10.94
CA ILE A 492 30.10 1.15 -12.01
C ILE A 492 31.16 0.12 -12.33
N SER A 493 30.81 -1.17 -12.35
CA SER A 493 31.71 -2.21 -12.78
C SER A 493 32.04 -2.10 -14.27
N ASN A 494 33.33 -2.17 -14.60
CA ASN A 494 33.82 -2.25 -15.99
C ASN A 494 34.29 -3.65 -16.38
N ALA A 495 33.98 -4.66 -15.57
CA ALA A 495 34.43 -6.04 -15.79
C ALA A 495 33.36 -7.06 -15.34
N ASP A 496 33.41 -8.24 -16.00
CA ASP A 496 32.55 -9.39 -15.68
C ASP A 496 33.33 -10.39 -14.83
N GLY A 497 32.74 -10.91 -13.74
CA GLY A 497 33.37 -11.89 -12.89
C GLY A 497 32.80 -11.94 -11.49
N GLU A 498 33.62 -12.31 -10.53
CA GLU A 498 33.30 -12.28 -9.09
C GLU A 498 34.10 -11.18 -8.39
N ALA A 499 33.45 -10.40 -7.57
CA ALA A 499 34.09 -9.33 -6.81
C ALA A 499 35.10 -9.93 -5.82
N VAL A 500 36.34 -9.42 -5.84
CA VAL A 500 37.42 -9.92 -4.98
C VAL A 500 37.70 -8.96 -3.82
N GLN A 501 38.00 -9.52 -2.66
CA GLN A 501 38.28 -8.75 -1.45
C GLN A 501 39.34 -7.67 -1.65
N TYR A 502 40.41 -8.00 -2.39
CA TYR A 502 41.49 -7.07 -2.67
C TYR A 502 41.04 -5.83 -3.45
N ALA A 503 40.23 -6.01 -4.50
CA ALA A 503 39.71 -4.86 -5.25
C ALA A 503 38.76 -4.02 -4.39
N LEU A 504 37.83 -4.68 -3.68
CA LEU A 504 36.83 -3.98 -2.85
C LEU A 504 37.48 -3.17 -1.72
N PHE A 505 38.60 -3.64 -1.16
CA PHE A 505 39.35 -2.91 -0.14
C PHE A 505 39.82 -1.53 -0.62
N TYR A 506 40.30 -1.42 -1.83
CA TYR A 506 40.69 -0.13 -2.41
C TYR A 506 39.50 0.69 -2.93
N LEU A 507 38.41 0.03 -3.31
CA LEU A 507 37.22 0.71 -3.80
C LEU A 507 36.40 1.35 -2.68
N GLN A 508 36.43 0.82 -1.46
CA GLN A 508 35.75 1.42 -0.30
C GLN A 508 36.26 2.83 0.05
N GLU A 509 37.48 3.20 -0.37
CA GLU A 509 38.00 4.57 -0.24
C GLU A 509 37.30 5.56 -1.19
N ARG A 510 36.66 5.06 -2.25
CA ARG A 510 35.95 5.86 -3.27
C ARG A 510 34.51 6.10 -2.92
N GLY A 511 33.93 5.32 -2.02
CA GLY A 511 32.54 5.43 -1.63
C GLY A 511 32.00 4.21 -0.90
N THR A 512 30.68 4.12 -0.79
CA THR A 512 29.97 3.03 -0.09
C THR A 512 29.68 1.89 -1.04
N LEU A 513 30.16 0.70 -0.72
CA LEU A 513 29.94 -0.49 -1.55
C LEU A 513 28.57 -1.12 -1.31
N PHE A 514 28.01 -1.75 -2.35
CA PHE A 514 26.75 -2.51 -2.33
C PHE A 514 26.96 -4.02 -2.47
N VAL A 515 28.14 -4.43 -2.91
CA VAL A 515 28.48 -5.84 -3.18
C VAL A 515 29.50 -6.37 -2.17
N SER A 516 29.40 -7.66 -1.89
CA SER A 516 30.34 -8.40 -1.01
C SER A 516 31.38 -9.15 -1.86
N PRO A 517 32.52 -9.57 -1.29
CA PRO A 517 33.43 -10.49 -1.95
C PRO A 517 32.72 -11.79 -2.37
N GLY A 518 33.03 -12.31 -3.55
CA GLY A 518 32.42 -13.51 -4.15
C GLY A 518 31.08 -13.27 -4.85
N GLU A 519 30.51 -12.05 -4.80
CA GLU A 519 29.30 -11.73 -5.57
C GLU A 519 29.65 -11.56 -7.07
N LYS A 520 28.77 -12.09 -7.91
CA LYS A 520 28.89 -11.93 -9.36
C LYS A 520 28.58 -10.50 -9.76
N VAL A 521 29.48 -9.94 -10.58
CA VAL A 521 29.39 -8.59 -11.13
C VAL A 521 29.55 -8.65 -12.64
N TYR A 522 29.05 -7.63 -13.32
CA TYR A 522 29.15 -7.51 -14.78
C TYR A 522 29.32 -6.05 -15.19
N VAL A 523 29.75 -5.82 -16.43
CA VAL A 523 29.93 -4.48 -17.01
C VAL A 523 28.62 -3.70 -16.96
N GLY A 524 28.67 -2.47 -16.39
CA GLY A 524 27.48 -1.63 -16.23
C GLY A 524 26.68 -1.86 -14.95
N MET A 525 27.04 -2.87 -14.14
CA MET A 525 26.43 -3.07 -12.82
C MET A 525 26.90 -1.98 -11.85
N ILE A 526 25.98 -1.40 -11.08
CA ILE A 526 26.30 -0.44 -10.02
C ILE A 526 26.63 -1.23 -8.76
N ILE A 527 27.89 -1.10 -8.32
CA ILE A 527 28.44 -1.85 -7.18
C ILE A 527 28.66 -1.01 -5.94
N GLY A 528 28.36 0.30 -6.03
CA GLY A 528 28.49 1.22 -4.91
C GLY A 528 28.08 2.64 -5.28
N GLU A 529 28.02 3.49 -4.25
CA GLU A 529 27.82 4.93 -4.35
C GLU A 529 29.16 5.63 -4.29
N ASN A 530 29.46 6.49 -5.27
CA ASN A 530 30.67 7.30 -5.27
C ASN A 530 30.57 8.41 -4.21
N SER A 531 31.66 8.75 -3.53
CA SER A 531 31.72 9.92 -2.65
C SER A 531 31.70 11.26 -3.38
N ARG A 532 31.83 11.26 -4.72
CA ARG A 532 31.77 12.42 -5.59
C ARG A 532 30.52 12.40 -6.46
N GLY A 533 30.17 13.57 -7.01
CA GLY A 533 28.94 13.72 -7.82
C GLY A 533 28.97 13.04 -9.20
N GLU A 534 30.12 12.54 -9.65
CA GLU A 534 30.27 11.91 -10.96
C GLU A 534 30.31 10.38 -10.86
N ASP A 535 29.78 9.72 -11.87
CA ASP A 535 29.89 8.28 -12.01
C ASP A 535 31.35 7.87 -12.25
N LEU A 536 31.78 6.78 -11.61
CA LEU A 536 33.12 6.28 -11.71
C LEU A 536 33.12 4.79 -12.14
N GLU A 537 33.77 4.51 -13.26
CA GLU A 537 34.02 3.13 -13.69
C GLU A 537 35.18 2.51 -12.92
N VAL A 538 34.95 1.35 -12.34
CA VAL A 538 35.87 0.67 -11.45
C VAL A 538 35.96 -0.82 -11.78
N ASN A 539 37.08 -1.44 -11.40
CA ASN A 539 37.30 -2.87 -11.59
C ASN A 539 37.21 -3.63 -10.26
N PRO A 540 36.08 -4.31 -9.97
CA PRO A 540 35.88 -5.04 -8.72
C PRO A 540 36.50 -6.44 -8.71
N ILE A 541 37.01 -6.93 -9.83
CA ILE A 541 37.59 -8.27 -9.96
C ILE A 541 39.12 -8.28 -10.00
N ARG A 542 39.76 -7.13 -9.78
CA ARG A 542 41.19 -7.01 -9.84
C ARG A 542 41.84 -7.77 -8.69
N GLU A 543 42.59 -8.84 -9.02
CA GLU A 543 43.34 -9.62 -8.05
C GLU A 543 44.66 -8.94 -7.65
N LYS A 544 45.19 -9.33 -6.49
CA LYS A 544 46.51 -8.96 -6.07
C LYS A 544 47.53 -9.62 -7.00
N LYS A 545 48.48 -8.84 -7.53
CA LYS A 545 49.61 -9.42 -8.27
C LYS A 545 50.43 -10.28 -7.31
N LEU A 546 50.80 -11.48 -7.74
CA LEU A 546 51.66 -12.38 -7.00
C LEU A 546 52.97 -11.65 -6.61
N THR A 547 53.26 -11.55 -5.34
CA THR A 547 54.49 -10.97 -4.81
C THR A 547 55.47 -12.09 -4.46
N ASN A 548 56.78 -11.79 -4.46
CA ASN A 548 57.83 -12.74 -4.05
C ASN A 548 57.56 -13.32 -2.66
N ILE A 549 57.91 -14.58 -2.46
CA ILE A 549 57.73 -15.37 -1.22
C ILE A 549 58.14 -14.62 0.05
N ARG A 550 59.12 -13.74 -0.03
CA ARG A 550 59.59 -12.91 1.11
C ARG A 550 58.62 -11.83 1.57
N ALA A 551 57.66 -11.41 0.73
CA ALA A 551 56.66 -10.41 1.06
C ALA A 551 55.32 -11.03 1.51
N ALA A 552 55.10 -12.32 1.29
CA ALA A 552 53.87 -13.03 1.64
C ALA A 552 53.56 -13.11 3.13
N GLY A 553 54.58 -12.96 4.00
CA GLY A 553 54.44 -12.99 5.47
C GLY A 553 54.05 -11.65 6.11
N LYS A 554 53.85 -10.58 5.34
CA LYS A 554 53.45 -9.24 5.81
C LYS A 554 52.10 -8.77 5.27
N ASP A 555 51.23 -9.69 4.90
CA ASP A 555 49.87 -9.31 4.44
C ASP A 555 49.04 -8.91 5.65
N ASP A 556 48.81 -7.59 5.82
CA ASP A 556 47.84 -7.07 6.76
C ASP A 556 46.45 -7.57 6.40
N ALA A 557 45.64 -7.89 7.42
CA ALA A 557 44.26 -8.29 7.21
C ALA A 557 43.48 -7.16 6.50
N LEU A 558 42.97 -7.43 5.31
CA LEU A 558 42.15 -6.49 4.55
C LEU A 558 40.76 -6.41 5.20
N LEU A 559 40.56 -5.38 6.02
CA LEU A 559 39.28 -5.12 6.66
C LEU A 559 38.34 -4.38 5.68
N LEU A 560 37.21 -5.01 5.34
CA LEU A 560 36.17 -4.39 4.56
C LEU A 560 35.06 -3.85 5.47
N THR A 561 34.61 -2.63 5.18
CA THR A 561 33.38 -2.11 5.73
C THR A 561 32.21 -2.94 5.19
N PRO A 562 31.25 -3.36 6.02
CA PRO A 562 30.08 -4.09 5.54
C PRO A 562 29.39 -3.33 4.41
N PRO A 563 29.06 -3.98 3.29
CA PRO A 563 28.39 -3.32 2.18
C PRO A 563 26.97 -2.93 2.56
N ARG A 564 26.50 -1.81 2.03
CA ARG A 564 25.11 -1.38 2.17
C ARG A 564 24.22 -2.24 1.27
N LYS A 565 23.52 -3.20 1.84
CA LYS A 565 22.49 -3.97 1.13
C LYS A 565 21.21 -3.15 1.09
N MET A 566 20.66 -2.96 -0.10
CA MET A 566 19.44 -2.19 -0.29
C MET A 566 18.20 -3.11 -0.33
N SER A 567 17.13 -2.70 0.35
CA SER A 567 15.81 -3.25 0.10
C SER A 567 15.33 -2.85 -1.29
N LEU A 568 14.26 -3.48 -1.78
CA LEU A 568 13.65 -3.13 -3.07
C LEU A 568 13.26 -1.65 -3.11
N GLU A 569 12.62 -1.14 -2.06
CA GLU A 569 12.20 0.25 -1.94
C GLU A 569 13.39 1.21 -1.96
N GLN A 570 14.45 0.87 -1.23
CA GLN A 570 15.68 1.66 -1.23
C GLN A 570 16.35 1.68 -2.61
N ALA A 571 16.35 0.56 -3.32
CA ALA A 571 16.89 0.45 -4.66
C ALA A 571 16.10 1.29 -5.68
N ILE A 572 14.76 1.22 -5.63
CA ILE A 572 13.87 2.01 -6.48
C ILE A 572 14.04 3.52 -6.21
N ALA A 573 14.20 3.89 -4.95
CA ALA A 573 14.41 5.27 -4.53
C ALA A 573 15.80 5.82 -4.92
N TYR A 574 16.79 4.94 -5.02
CA TYR A 574 18.18 5.30 -5.29
C TYR A 574 18.46 5.60 -6.77
N ILE A 575 17.83 4.88 -7.70
CA ILE A 575 18.14 4.96 -9.13
C ILE A 575 17.78 6.32 -9.77
N GLU A 576 18.61 6.73 -10.72
CA GLU A 576 18.38 7.86 -11.62
C GLU A 576 17.75 7.39 -12.95
N ASP A 577 17.45 8.34 -13.85
CA ASP A 577 16.71 8.08 -15.10
C ASP A 577 17.44 7.13 -16.07
N ASP A 578 18.78 7.09 -15.98
CA ASP A 578 19.66 6.21 -16.77
C ASP A 578 20.00 4.89 -16.06
N GLU A 579 19.36 4.60 -14.93
CA GLU A 579 19.60 3.44 -14.08
C GLU A 579 18.37 2.56 -13.99
N LEU A 580 18.56 1.28 -13.71
CA LEU A 580 17.52 0.26 -13.57
C LEU A 580 17.79 -0.60 -12.33
N VAL A 581 16.70 -1.11 -11.73
CA VAL A 581 16.76 -2.13 -10.68
C VAL A 581 16.46 -3.49 -11.33
N GLU A 582 17.36 -4.45 -11.23
CA GLU A 582 17.09 -5.86 -11.52
C GLU A 582 16.47 -6.50 -10.29
N VAL A 583 15.29 -7.07 -10.45
CA VAL A 583 14.54 -7.77 -9.41
C VAL A 583 14.43 -9.24 -9.80
N THR A 584 14.98 -10.10 -8.96
CA THR A 584 14.94 -11.55 -9.14
C THR A 584 14.47 -12.22 -7.84
N PRO A 585 14.05 -13.48 -7.84
CA PRO A 585 13.65 -14.18 -6.62
C PRO A 585 14.70 -14.13 -5.51
N SER A 586 15.99 -14.12 -5.84
CA SER A 586 17.09 -14.21 -4.88
C SER A 586 17.86 -12.91 -4.67
N ALA A 587 17.76 -11.92 -5.57
CA ALA A 587 18.57 -10.71 -5.50
C ALA A 587 17.85 -9.45 -6.02
N VAL A 588 18.30 -8.31 -5.50
CA VAL A 588 18.01 -6.96 -6.02
C VAL A 588 19.35 -6.35 -6.39
N ARG A 589 19.55 -5.97 -7.65
CA ARG A 589 20.79 -5.41 -8.19
C ARG A 589 20.49 -4.11 -8.91
N LEU A 590 21.47 -3.21 -8.91
CA LEU A 590 21.38 -1.93 -9.64
C LEU A 590 22.28 -1.99 -10.87
N ARG A 591 21.83 -1.42 -11.97
CA ARG A 591 22.65 -1.30 -13.17
C ARG A 591 22.34 -0.05 -13.96
N LYS A 592 23.27 0.33 -14.84
CA LYS A 592 22.98 1.33 -15.84
C LYS A 592 22.05 0.75 -16.94
N ARG A 593 21.21 1.60 -17.52
CA ARG A 593 20.33 1.24 -18.64
C ARG A 593 21.13 0.73 -19.83
N HIS A 594 22.19 1.46 -20.21
CA HIS A 594 23.17 1.05 -21.20
C HIS A 594 24.40 0.46 -20.52
N LEU A 595 24.66 -0.81 -20.74
CA LEU A 595 25.77 -1.51 -20.07
C LEU A 595 27.13 -1.10 -20.65
N ASP A 596 27.22 -0.85 -21.98
CA ASP A 596 28.46 -0.43 -22.62
C ASP A 596 28.80 1.03 -22.30
N PRO A 597 30.06 1.32 -21.88
CA PRO A 597 30.52 2.68 -21.57
C PRO A 597 30.45 3.67 -22.73
N HIS A 598 30.65 3.18 -23.98
CA HIS A 598 30.59 4.06 -25.15
C HIS A 598 29.16 4.43 -25.48
N GLU A 599 28.22 3.51 -25.33
CA GLU A 599 26.79 3.80 -25.48
C GLU A 599 26.31 4.81 -24.44
N ARG A 600 26.71 4.69 -23.17
CA ARG A 600 26.40 5.66 -22.13
C ARG A 600 26.85 7.07 -22.52
N LYS A 601 28.10 7.23 -22.95
CA LYS A 601 28.65 8.52 -23.37
C LYS A 601 27.93 9.10 -24.59
N LYS A 602 27.51 8.23 -25.54
CA LYS A 602 26.76 8.67 -26.73
C LYS A 602 25.38 9.19 -26.33
N HIS A 603 24.68 8.48 -25.45
CA HIS A 603 23.37 8.90 -24.96
C HIS A 603 23.42 10.17 -24.13
N ALA A 604 24.40 10.33 -23.22
CA ALA A 604 24.59 11.55 -22.43
C ALA A 604 24.76 12.79 -23.33
N ARG A 605 25.59 12.72 -24.35
CA ARG A 605 25.77 13.80 -25.32
C ARG A 605 24.51 14.14 -26.11
N ARG A 606 23.70 13.15 -26.42
CA ARG A 606 22.45 13.35 -27.15
C ARG A 606 21.41 14.05 -26.28
N SER A 607 21.24 13.63 -25.02
CA SER A 607 20.31 14.26 -24.07
C SER A 607 20.72 15.71 -23.76
N GLU A 608 22.01 16.01 -23.64
CA GLU A 608 22.51 17.39 -23.49
C GLU A 608 22.15 18.26 -24.71
N SER A 609 22.24 17.69 -25.92
CA SER A 609 21.92 18.42 -27.15
C SER A 609 20.41 18.61 -27.37
N GLU A 610 19.56 17.76 -26.82
CA GLU A 610 18.10 17.90 -26.88
C GLU A 610 17.56 18.84 -25.79
N ALA A 611 18.32 19.06 -24.72
CA ALA A 611 17.98 19.97 -23.61
C ALA A 611 18.47 21.45 -23.85
N ALA A 612 19.42 21.68 -24.77
CA ALA A 612 19.94 22.97 -25.17
C ALA A 612 19.16 23.55 -26.36
#